data_4dbe0e108dc17c71dccc0f551baa3ec8
#
_entry.id   4dbe0e108dc17c71dccc0f551baa3ec8
#
_cell.length_a   1.000
_cell.length_b   1.000
_cell.length_c   1.000
_cell.angle_alpha   90.00
_cell.angle_beta   90.00
_cell.angle_gamma   90.00
#
_symmetry.space_group_name_H-M   'P 1'
#
loop_
_entity.id
_entity.type
_entity.pdbx_description
1 polymer ?
#
loop_
_entity_poly.entity_id
_entity_poly.type
_entity_poly.pdbx_seq_one_letter_code
_entity_poly.pdbx_strand_id
1 'polypeptide(L)'
;MTTSPTAPVADLDHAATTALRPEVAEAMAPFGADRYGNPSGTHRLARDAVRAVDEARERVAAVLGCEPGEVVFTSGGTEADNHAVTGGMPPRDGVPVCSAVEHHAVLEPVEALGG
;
A
#
# COMPACT_ATOMS: atom_id res chain seq x y z
N MET A 1 -29.89 31.26 8.46
CA MET A 1 -28.68 31.26 7.62
C MET A 1 -28.83 30.13 6.61
N THR A 2 -29.20 30.46 5.40
CA THR A 2 -29.33 29.51 4.28
C THR A 2 -27.93 29.30 3.70
N THR A 3 -27.35 28.12 3.92
CA THR A 3 -26.13 27.71 3.21
C THR A 3 -26.49 27.49 1.76
N SER A 4 -25.96 28.33 0.85
CA SER A 4 -26.01 28.06 -0.58
C SER A 4 -25.43 26.68 -0.85
N PRO A 5 -26.05 25.85 -1.71
CA PRO A 5 -25.43 24.60 -2.12
C PRO A 5 -24.11 24.91 -2.80
N THR A 6 -23.02 24.42 -2.22
CA THR A 6 -21.71 24.46 -2.89
C THR A 6 -21.83 23.64 -4.18
N ALA A 7 -21.40 24.24 -5.29
CA ALA A 7 -21.34 23.50 -6.56
C ALA A 7 -20.50 22.22 -6.39
N PRO A 8 -20.87 21.12 -7.03
CA PRO A 8 -20.10 19.88 -6.94
C PRO A 8 -18.67 20.14 -7.46
N VAL A 9 -17.68 19.82 -6.63
CA VAL A 9 -16.27 19.87 -7.00
C VAL A 9 -15.96 18.61 -7.79
N ALA A 10 -15.46 18.75 -9.00
CA ALA A 10 -14.91 17.64 -9.76
C ALA A 10 -13.47 17.39 -9.30
N ASP A 11 -13.24 16.26 -8.67
CA ASP A 11 -11.89 15.79 -8.34
C ASP A 11 -11.33 15.02 -9.54
N LEU A 12 -10.24 15.53 -10.13
CA LEU A 12 -9.56 14.95 -11.29
C LEU A 12 -8.19 14.37 -10.92
N ASP A 13 -7.85 14.30 -9.63
CA ASP A 13 -6.56 13.82 -9.14
C ASP A 13 -6.69 12.57 -8.26
N HIS A 14 -7.49 11.62 -8.70
CA HIS A 14 -7.67 10.33 -8.02
C HIS A 14 -6.39 9.46 -8.01
N ALA A 15 -5.38 9.81 -8.80
CA ALA A 15 -4.07 9.17 -8.74
C ALA A 15 -3.29 9.55 -7.48
N ALA A 16 -3.44 10.78 -6.98
CA ALA A 16 -2.81 11.23 -5.75
C ALA A 16 -3.52 10.68 -4.50
N THR A 17 -4.85 10.77 -4.49
CA THR A 17 -5.68 10.26 -3.39
C THR A 17 -7.13 10.11 -3.82
N THR A 18 -7.89 9.29 -3.12
CA THR A 18 -9.33 9.14 -3.35
C THR A 18 -10.08 8.95 -2.05
N ALA A 19 -11.38 9.25 -2.06
CA ALA A 19 -12.22 9.05 -0.89
C ALA A 19 -12.31 7.56 -0.51
N LEU A 20 -12.23 7.29 0.79
CA LEU A 20 -12.43 5.95 1.32
C LEU A 20 -13.89 5.52 1.10
N ARG A 21 -14.10 4.37 0.50
CA ARG A 21 -15.45 3.82 0.31
C ARG A 21 -16.05 3.42 1.66
N PRO A 22 -17.38 3.62 1.87
CA PRO A 22 -18.03 3.32 3.15
C PRO A 22 -17.80 1.88 3.62
N GLU A 23 -17.92 0.90 2.74
CA GLU A 23 -17.73 -0.51 3.08
C GLU A 23 -16.28 -0.84 3.49
N VAL A 24 -15.30 -0.09 3.00
CA VAL A 24 -13.90 -0.21 3.43
C VAL A 24 -13.72 0.40 4.83
N ALA A 25 -14.32 1.56 5.09
CA ALA A 25 -14.31 2.19 6.41
C ALA A 25 -14.95 1.26 7.47
N GLU A 26 -16.08 0.63 7.16
CA GLU A 26 -16.74 -0.35 8.02
C GLU A 26 -15.85 -1.57 8.29
N ALA A 27 -15.16 -2.09 7.28
CA ALA A 27 -14.24 -3.22 7.43
C ALA A 27 -13.01 -2.88 8.28
N MET A 28 -12.53 -1.64 8.23
CA MET A 28 -11.36 -1.16 9.00
C MET A 28 -11.71 -0.82 10.46
N ALA A 29 -12.91 -0.34 10.74
CA ALA A 29 -13.31 0.19 12.04
C ALA A 29 -13.01 -0.75 13.23
N PRO A 30 -13.26 -2.07 13.18
CA PRO A 30 -12.95 -2.98 14.29
C PRO A 30 -11.46 -3.02 14.68
N PHE A 31 -10.55 -2.79 13.73
CA PHE A 31 -9.10 -2.86 13.98
C PHE A 31 -8.56 -1.60 14.67
N GLY A 32 -9.30 -0.48 14.61
CA GLY A 32 -9.01 0.73 15.38
C GLY A 32 -9.61 0.74 16.78
N ALA A 33 -10.43 -0.26 17.13
CA ALA A 33 -11.16 -0.32 18.40
C ALA A 33 -10.92 -1.65 19.14
N ASP A 34 -11.74 -2.67 18.87
CA ASP A 34 -11.78 -3.90 19.66
C ASP A 34 -10.82 -4.99 19.20
N ARG A 35 -10.38 -4.95 17.95
CA ARG A 35 -9.51 -5.94 17.32
C ARG A 35 -8.08 -5.45 17.13
N TYR A 36 -7.57 -4.65 18.06
CA TYR A 36 -6.18 -4.20 18.04
C TYR A 36 -5.22 -5.27 18.54
N GLY A 37 -3.99 -5.26 18.04
CA GLY A 37 -2.93 -6.17 18.50
C GLY A 37 -1.65 -6.01 17.71
N ASN A 38 -0.50 -6.19 18.39
CA ASN A 38 0.78 -6.26 17.69
C ASN A 38 0.96 -7.70 17.16
N PRO A 39 1.04 -7.90 15.83
CA PRO A 39 1.18 -9.23 15.24
C PRO A 39 2.49 -9.95 15.62
N SER A 40 3.50 -9.25 16.17
CA SER A 40 4.73 -9.89 16.66
C SER A 40 4.58 -10.54 18.05
N GLY A 41 3.45 -10.35 18.72
CA GLY A 41 3.20 -10.92 20.05
C GLY A 41 2.75 -12.39 20.00
N THR A 42 2.73 -13.05 21.16
CA THR A 42 2.34 -14.46 21.29
C THR A 42 0.97 -14.67 21.96
N HIS A 43 0.37 -13.62 22.50
CA HIS A 43 -0.93 -13.66 23.18
C HIS A 43 -2.12 -13.65 22.19
N ARG A 44 -3.33 -13.84 22.70
CA ARG A 44 -4.55 -13.96 21.89
C ARG A 44 -4.76 -12.80 20.92
N LEU A 45 -4.67 -11.55 21.38
CA LEU A 45 -4.86 -10.38 20.54
C LEU A 45 -3.82 -10.30 19.41
N ALA A 46 -2.57 -10.70 19.68
CA ALA A 46 -1.54 -10.75 18.66
C ALA A 46 -1.85 -11.81 17.58
N ARG A 47 -2.30 -13.00 18.01
CA ARG A 47 -2.70 -14.05 17.04
C ARG A 47 -3.92 -13.64 16.19
N ASP A 48 -4.86 -12.90 16.77
CA ASP A 48 -6.01 -12.38 16.04
C ASP A 48 -5.55 -11.32 15.01
N ALA A 49 -4.55 -10.50 15.35
CA ALA A 49 -3.95 -9.54 14.42
C ALA A 49 -3.18 -10.23 13.29
N VAL A 50 -2.36 -11.25 13.59
CA VAL A 50 -1.68 -12.07 12.58
C VAL A 50 -2.68 -12.65 11.59
N ARG A 51 -3.73 -13.31 12.10
CA ARG A 51 -4.76 -13.92 11.25
C ARG A 51 -5.42 -12.89 10.33
N ALA A 52 -5.73 -11.70 10.83
CA ALA A 52 -6.34 -10.64 10.01
C ALA A 52 -5.41 -10.16 8.89
N VAL A 53 -4.11 -10.05 9.16
CA VAL A 53 -3.10 -9.69 8.14
C VAL A 53 -2.96 -10.80 7.10
N ASP A 54 -2.92 -12.05 7.54
CA ASP A 54 -2.79 -13.20 6.62
C ASP A 54 -4.03 -13.36 5.75
N GLU A 55 -5.24 -13.24 6.30
CA GLU A 55 -6.49 -13.22 5.52
C GLU A 55 -6.53 -12.08 4.50
N ALA A 56 -6.03 -10.89 4.84
CA ALA A 56 -5.91 -9.77 3.92
C ALA A 56 -4.93 -10.08 2.79
N ARG A 57 -3.78 -10.67 3.13
CA ARG A 57 -2.75 -11.08 2.17
C ARG A 57 -3.27 -12.11 1.17
N GLU A 58 -3.97 -13.14 1.66
CA GLU A 58 -4.61 -14.16 0.82
C GLU A 58 -5.61 -13.56 -0.17
N ARG A 59 -6.44 -12.60 0.29
CA ARG A 59 -7.40 -11.90 -0.57
C ARG A 59 -6.74 -11.08 -1.66
N VAL A 60 -5.67 -10.34 -1.32
CA VAL A 60 -4.89 -9.57 -2.31
C VAL A 60 -4.23 -10.51 -3.31
N ALA A 61 -3.59 -11.56 -2.85
CA ALA A 61 -2.96 -12.57 -3.69
C ALA A 61 -3.96 -13.21 -4.67
N ALA A 62 -5.15 -13.57 -4.19
CA ALA A 62 -6.21 -14.14 -5.03
C ALA A 62 -6.68 -13.18 -6.13
N VAL A 63 -6.75 -11.87 -5.85
CA VAL A 63 -7.11 -10.85 -6.86
C VAL A 63 -6.01 -10.67 -7.90
N LEU A 64 -4.75 -10.72 -7.47
CA LEU A 64 -3.58 -10.54 -8.34
C LEU A 64 -3.18 -11.83 -9.08
N GLY A 65 -3.67 -12.99 -8.66
CA GLY A 65 -3.31 -14.28 -9.23
C GLY A 65 -1.90 -14.73 -8.85
N CYS A 66 -1.43 -14.39 -7.65
CA CYS A 66 -0.12 -14.75 -7.12
C CYS A 66 -0.24 -15.54 -5.80
N GLU A 67 0.89 -16.03 -5.29
CA GLU A 67 0.93 -16.68 -3.97
C GLU A 67 0.92 -15.65 -2.84
N PRO A 68 0.28 -15.95 -1.68
CA PRO A 68 0.26 -15.02 -0.53
C PRO A 68 1.64 -14.58 -0.06
N GLY A 69 2.66 -15.44 -0.18
CA GLY A 69 4.05 -15.11 0.16
C GLY A 69 4.71 -14.07 -0.75
N GLU A 70 4.12 -13.78 -1.90
CA GLU A 70 4.60 -12.76 -2.85
C GLU A 70 4.00 -11.37 -2.57
N VAL A 71 3.04 -11.27 -1.64
CA VAL A 71 2.42 -10.00 -1.26
C VAL A 71 3.13 -9.40 -0.06
N VAL A 72 3.67 -8.21 -0.23
CA VAL A 72 4.32 -7.42 0.83
C VAL A 72 3.49 -6.16 1.09
N PHE A 73 3.02 -5.98 2.33
CA PHE A 73 2.38 -4.74 2.74
C PHE A 73 3.43 -3.70 3.11
N THR A 74 3.27 -2.49 2.60
CA THR A 74 4.13 -1.33 2.83
C THR A 74 3.31 -0.17 3.39
N SER A 75 3.98 0.88 3.88
CA SER A 75 3.31 2.08 4.37
C SER A 75 2.68 2.93 3.25
N GLY A 76 3.05 2.69 2.01
CA GLY A 76 2.53 3.43 0.84
C GLY A 76 3.36 3.18 -0.42
N GLY A 77 2.97 3.85 -1.52
CA GLY A 77 3.59 3.69 -2.84
C GLY A 77 5.10 3.98 -2.83
N THR A 78 5.53 5.03 -2.14
CA THR A 78 6.95 5.39 -2.06
C THR A 78 7.81 4.26 -1.49
N GLU A 79 7.37 3.62 -0.40
CA GLU A 79 8.09 2.46 0.15
C GLU A 79 8.03 1.27 -0.80
N ALA A 80 6.87 1.01 -1.42
CA ALA A 80 6.70 -0.08 -2.35
C ALA A 80 7.62 0.04 -3.56
N ASP A 81 7.67 1.21 -4.18
CA ASP A 81 8.53 1.50 -5.34
C ASP A 81 10.01 1.39 -4.99
N ASN A 82 10.43 1.98 -3.87
CA ASN A 82 11.81 1.86 -3.38
C ASN A 82 12.18 0.40 -3.11
N HIS A 83 11.29 -0.36 -2.47
CA HIS A 83 11.52 -1.77 -2.19
C HIS A 83 11.62 -2.60 -3.48
N ALA A 84 10.75 -2.34 -4.45
CA ALA A 84 10.79 -3.02 -5.74
C ALA A 84 12.08 -2.73 -6.52
N VAL A 85 12.50 -1.46 -6.59
CA VAL A 85 13.70 -1.06 -7.34
C VAL A 85 14.97 -1.53 -6.64
N THR A 86 15.09 -1.37 -5.32
CA THR A 86 16.34 -1.67 -4.60
C THR A 86 16.44 -3.12 -4.15
N GLY A 87 15.32 -3.76 -3.85
CA GLY A 87 15.26 -5.12 -3.31
C GLY A 87 14.88 -6.19 -4.33
N GLY A 88 14.05 -5.84 -5.32
CA GLY A 88 13.56 -6.76 -6.35
C GLY A 88 14.52 -6.94 -7.52
N MET A 89 15.43 -6.01 -7.72
CA MET A 89 16.48 -6.15 -8.74
C MET A 89 17.73 -6.75 -8.12
N PRO A 90 18.08 -8.00 -8.44
CA PRO A 90 19.37 -8.53 -8.03
C PRO A 90 20.49 -7.71 -8.68
N PRO A 91 21.66 -7.55 -8.01
CA PRO A 91 22.82 -6.96 -8.60
C PRO A 91 23.21 -7.81 -9.82
N ARG A 92 22.84 -7.36 -11.00
CA ARG A 92 23.24 -7.90 -12.29
C ARG A 92 24.07 -6.83 -12.99
N ASP A 93 24.91 -7.26 -13.94
CA ASP A 93 25.77 -6.39 -14.76
C ASP A 93 24.91 -5.48 -15.66
N GLY A 94 24.15 -4.57 -15.06
CA GLY A 94 23.24 -3.67 -15.74
C GLY A 94 22.87 -2.48 -14.89
N VAL A 95 22.62 -1.35 -15.54
CA VAL A 95 22.13 -0.14 -14.94
C VAL A 95 20.62 -0.12 -15.04
N PRO A 96 19.88 0.12 -13.95
CA PRO A 96 18.43 0.24 -14.04
C PRO A 96 18.03 1.45 -14.88
N VAL A 97 16.96 1.32 -15.64
CA VAL A 97 16.45 2.38 -16.52
C VAL A 97 14.98 2.61 -16.21
N CYS A 98 14.58 3.87 -16.06
CA CYS A 98 13.18 4.26 -15.93
C CYS A 98 12.85 5.43 -16.87
N SER A 99 11.58 5.78 -16.95
CA SER A 99 11.14 6.98 -17.66
C SER A 99 11.62 8.25 -16.93
N ALA A 100 12.02 9.29 -17.67
CA ALA A 100 12.41 10.57 -17.10
C ALA A 100 11.25 11.36 -16.47
N VAL A 101 10.02 10.89 -16.65
CA VAL A 101 8.80 11.50 -16.11
C VAL A 101 8.15 10.64 -15.02
N GLU A 102 8.91 9.72 -14.44
CA GLU A 102 8.45 8.91 -13.33
C GLU A 102 8.28 9.73 -12.04
N HIS A 103 7.53 9.18 -11.09
CA HIS A 103 7.45 9.71 -9.75
C HIS A 103 8.81 9.60 -9.03
N HIS A 104 9.15 10.55 -8.15
CA HIS A 104 10.41 10.56 -7.41
C HIS A 104 10.71 9.26 -6.64
N ALA A 105 9.66 8.55 -6.20
CA ALA A 105 9.81 7.23 -5.56
C ALA A 105 10.47 6.17 -6.45
N VAL A 106 10.49 6.37 -7.78
CA VAL A 106 11.17 5.52 -8.76
C VAL A 106 12.46 6.16 -9.25
N LEU A 107 12.44 7.48 -9.56
CA LEU A 107 13.62 8.19 -10.08
C LEU A 107 14.80 8.13 -9.11
N GLU A 108 14.59 8.52 -7.85
CA GLU A 108 15.68 8.62 -6.86
C GLU A 108 16.38 7.27 -6.59
N PRO A 109 15.67 6.14 -6.39
CA PRO A 109 16.35 4.87 -6.22
C PRO A 109 17.03 4.37 -7.51
N VAL A 110 16.51 4.67 -8.70
CA VAL A 110 17.17 4.32 -9.97
C VAL A 110 18.46 5.13 -10.13
N GLU A 111 18.44 6.45 -9.89
CA GLU A 111 19.63 7.31 -9.90
C GLU A 111 20.68 6.84 -8.87
N ALA A 112 20.24 6.46 -7.66
CA ALA A 112 21.13 5.95 -6.62
C ALA A 112 21.84 4.64 -7.02
N LEU A 113 21.23 3.86 -7.93
CA LEU A 113 21.81 2.64 -8.50
C LEU A 113 22.62 2.89 -9.77
N GLY A 114 22.81 4.15 -10.17
CA GLY A 114 23.62 4.56 -11.33
C GLY A 114 22.85 4.59 -12.65
N GLY A 115 21.52 4.65 -12.58
CA GLY A 115 20.63 4.77 -13.73
C GLY A 115 20.42 6.20 -14.21
#